data_d8d76decc2734bf79ec1aeb090ee7b73
#
_entry.id   d8d76decc2734bf79ec1aeb090ee7b73
#
_cell.length_a   1.000
_cell.length_b   1.000
_cell.length_c   1.000
_cell.angle_alpha   90.00
_cell.angle_beta   90.00
_cell.angle_gamma   90.00
#
_symmetry.space_group_name_H-M   'P 1'
#
loop_
_entity.id
_entity.type
_entity.pdbx_description
1 polymer ?
#
loop_
_entity_poly.entity_id
_entity_poly.type
_entity_poly.pdbx_seq_one_letter_code
_entity_poly.pdbx_strand_id
1 'polypeptide(L)'
;MTNKDSFNGGTNIGVGNTAGGDIYVAGRDVHIQKNGEERPVAKYEAKVIWKTPLTKSVLSLSGILSSLASAFTIFKSIEPLINWFRNSKTGQFKGINENFVFIFLGIFLLTIIIFYLRSITSKETRYPLMFNYALSGIGNRLSIEKVEVAACPICNGRMKYYNKPIAWDRIIDSNGNEKRIVTERVPALECKRNSKHWAEVDPAEDKV
;
A
#
# COMPACT_ATOMS: atom_id res chain seq x y z
N MET A 1 -10.69 -54.51 -5.04
CA MET A 1 -11.77 -53.79 -4.36
C MET A 1 -11.33 -52.35 -4.19
N THR A 2 -11.81 -51.51 -5.09
CA THR A 2 -11.45 -50.09 -5.15
C THR A 2 -12.40 -49.30 -4.22
N ASN A 3 -11.86 -48.79 -3.13
CA ASN A 3 -12.59 -47.88 -2.26
C ASN A 3 -12.77 -46.52 -2.99
N LYS A 4 -13.99 -46.21 -3.37
CA LYS A 4 -14.41 -44.90 -3.79
C LYS A 4 -14.68 -44.08 -2.52
N ASP A 5 -13.70 -43.34 -2.07
CA ASP A 5 -13.94 -42.29 -1.04
C ASP A 5 -14.69 -41.14 -1.70
N SER A 6 -15.95 -40.99 -1.36
CA SER A 6 -16.78 -39.84 -1.75
C SER A 6 -16.35 -38.62 -0.96
N PHE A 7 -15.82 -37.62 -1.66
CA PHE A 7 -15.57 -36.29 -1.11
C PHE A 7 -16.90 -35.60 -0.77
N ASN A 8 -17.26 -35.61 0.48
CA ASN A 8 -18.34 -34.81 1.03
C ASN A 8 -17.69 -33.66 1.85
N GLY A 9 -17.46 -32.52 1.24
CA GLY A 9 -17.28 -31.18 1.82
C GLY A 9 -16.45 -30.98 3.10
N GLY A 10 -15.79 -32.00 3.63
CA GLY A 10 -14.94 -31.94 4.80
C GLY A 10 -13.58 -32.56 4.48
N THR A 11 -12.54 -31.99 4.99
CA THR A 11 -11.15 -32.44 4.85
C THR A 11 -10.97 -33.81 5.51
N ASN A 12 -11.15 -34.88 4.75
CA ASN A 12 -10.77 -36.26 5.16
C ASN A 12 -9.35 -36.52 4.67
N ILE A 13 -8.37 -36.37 5.54
CA ILE A 13 -6.99 -36.83 5.28
C ILE A 13 -7.01 -38.34 5.60
N GLY A 14 -7.03 -39.17 4.56
CA GLY A 14 -7.02 -40.61 4.73
C GLY A 14 -5.79 -41.11 5.49
N VAL A 15 -6.00 -42.01 6.44
CA VAL A 15 -4.97 -42.70 7.21
C VAL A 15 -4.10 -43.50 6.24
N GLY A 16 -2.87 -43.09 5.98
CA GLY A 16 -1.92 -43.81 5.13
C GLY A 16 -1.15 -42.99 4.08
N ASN A 17 -1.36 -41.68 4.02
CA ASN A 17 -0.56 -40.78 3.15
C ASN A 17 0.80 -40.47 3.77
N THR A 18 1.82 -41.20 3.34
CA THR A 18 3.22 -40.80 3.56
C THR A 18 3.63 -39.81 2.47
N ALA A 19 3.16 -38.56 2.57
CA ALA A 19 3.68 -37.50 1.72
C ALA A 19 4.95 -36.93 2.37
N GLY A 20 6.08 -37.05 1.70
CA GLY A 20 7.36 -36.50 2.11
C GLY A 20 7.45 -34.99 1.86
N GLY A 21 6.35 -34.27 1.94
CA GLY A 21 6.30 -32.81 1.72
C GLY A 21 5.09 -32.17 2.42
N ASP A 22 5.04 -30.84 2.42
CA ASP A 22 4.00 -30.07 3.05
C ASP A 22 2.61 -30.35 2.45
N ILE A 23 1.62 -30.65 3.31
CA ILE A 23 0.23 -30.87 2.89
C ILE A 23 -0.52 -29.55 3.05
N TYR A 24 -0.94 -28.95 1.93
CA TYR A 24 -1.78 -27.76 1.91
C TYR A 24 -3.25 -28.15 1.73
N VAL A 25 -4.07 -27.82 2.73
CA VAL A 25 -5.52 -28.04 2.67
C VAL A 25 -6.21 -26.69 2.55
N ALA A 26 -6.86 -26.42 1.43
CA ALA A 26 -7.62 -25.20 1.24
C ALA A 26 -9.04 -25.50 0.77
N GLY A 27 -10.00 -24.80 1.37
CA GLY A 27 -11.41 -24.86 0.98
C GLY A 27 -11.76 -24.09 -0.31
N ARG A 28 -10.76 -23.52 -0.99
CA ARG A 28 -10.88 -22.82 -2.30
C ARG A 28 -9.60 -23.04 -3.10
N ASP A 29 -9.66 -22.77 -4.40
CA ASP A 29 -8.54 -22.96 -5.33
C ASP A 29 -7.25 -22.34 -4.80
N VAL A 30 -6.30 -23.17 -4.42
CA VAL A 30 -4.95 -22.76 -4.06
C VAL A 30 -4.10 -22.83 -5.31
N HIS A 31 -3.66 -21.69 -5.79
CA HIS A 31 -2.53 -21.63 -6.70
C HIS A 31 -1.25 -21.92 -5.93
N ILE A 32 -0.91 -23.20 -5.78
CA ILE A 32 0.40 -23.61 -5.27
C ILE A 32 1.42 -23.21 -6.32
N GLN A 33 2.10 -22.11 -6.10
CA GLN A 33 3.31 -21.79 -6.84
C GLN A 33 4.36 -22.81 -6.40
N LYS A 34 4.60 -23.85 -7.22
CA LYS A 34 5.69 -24.82 -6.96
C LYS A 34 6.99 -24.03 -6.83
N ASN A 35 7.47 -23.89 -5.60
CA ASN A 35 8.83 -23.44 -5.29
C ASN A 35 9.79 -24.55 -5.76
N GLY A 36 10.24 -24.50 -6.99
CA GLY A 36 11.10 -25.56 -7.54
C GLY A 36 11.98 -25.13 -8.72
N GLU A 37 11.64 -24.04 -9.38
CA GLU A 37 12.55 -23.41 -10.34
C GLU A 37 12.78 -21.98 -9.88
N GLU A 38 13.96 -21.69 -9.41
CA GLU A 38 14.43 -20.32 -9.21
C GLU A 38 14.31 -19.59 -10.55
N ARG A 39 13.18 -18.91 -10.76
CA ARG A 39 13.03 -18.08 -11.96
C ARG A 39 14.12 -17.03 -11.89
N PRO A 40 14.91 -16.89 -12.96
CA PRO A 40 15.99 -15.91 -12.97
C PRO A 40 15.39 -14.52 -12.66
N VAL A 41 15.75 -13.97 -11.51
CA VAL A 41 15.27 -12.65 -11.05
C VAL A 41 15.99 -11.58 -11.87
N ALA A 42 15.23 -10.61 -12.38
CA ALA A 42 15.82 -9.49 -13.08
C ALA A 42 16.62 -8.64 -12.11
N LYS A 43 17.87 -8.36 -12.43
CA LYS A 43 18.70 -7.44 -11.65
C LYS A 43 18.18 -6.01 -11.82
N TYR A 44 18.16 -5.27 -10.72
CA TYR A 44 17.82 -3.85 -10.72
C TYR A 44 18.78 -3.08 -9.80
N GLU A 45 18.95 -1.82 -10.04
CA GLU A 45 19.77 -0.91 -9.23
C GLU A 45 18.98 0.36 -8.94
N ALA A 46 18.88 0.73 -7.67
CA ALA A 46 18.21 1.94 -7.26
C ALA A 46 19.23 3.05 -7.03
N LYS A 47 19.22 4.06 -7.90
CA LYS A 47 20.13 5.21 -7.83
C LYS A 47 19.41 6.39 -7.21
N VAL A 48 19.94 6.89 -6.10
CA VAL A 48 19.41 8.08 -5.43
C VAL A 48 19.65 9.32 -6.33
N ILE A 49 18.56 9.94 -6.78
CA ILE A 49 18.61 11.19 -7.54
C ILE A 49 18.57 12.40 -6.62
N TRP A 50 17.70 12.34 -5.61
CA TRP A 50 17.49 13.47 -4.74
C TRP A 50 17.28 13.00 -3.30
N LYS A 51 18.09 13.55 -2.39
CA LYS A 51 17.95 13.36 -0.94
C LYS A 51 17.25 14.58 -0.35
N THR A 52 16.07 14.39 0.19
CA THR A 52 15.35 15.48 0.84
C THR A 52 15.91 15.78 2.23
N PRO A 53 15.73 17.00 2.77
CA PRO A 53 16.04 17.28 4.18
C PRO A 53 15.04 16.63 5.15
N LEU A 54 14.00 15.98 4.64
CA LEU A 54 12.92 15.38 5.43
C LEU A 54 13.37 14.07 6.05
N THR A 55 13.87 14.16 7.28
CA THR A 55 14.18 12.98 8.11
C THR A 55 12.95 12.54 8.89
N LYS A 56 12.98 11.32 9.41
CA LYS A 56 11.93 10.77 10.30
C LYS A 56 11.61 11.72 11.47
N SER A 57 12.64 12.36 12.06
CA SER A 57 12.47 13.29 13.18
C SER A 57 11.75 14.57 12.75
N VAL A 58 12.15 15.16 11.62
CA VAL A 58 11.51 16.35 11.05
C VAL A 58 10.04 16.07 10.71
N LEU A 59 9.76 14.93 10.07
CA LEU A 59 8.40 14.51 9.74
C LEU A 59 7.55 14.27 11.01
N SER A 60 8.15 13.73 12.07
CA SER A 60 7.45 13.53 13.35
C SER A 60 7.08 14.86 14.00
N LEU A 61 8.05 15.78 14.10
CA LEU A 61 7.82 17.10 14.70
C LEU A 61 6.79 17.93 13.91
N SER A 62 6.94 17.98 12.59
CA SER A 62 5.99 18.69 11.72
C SER A 62 4.59 18.08 11.75
N GLY A 63 4.48 16.75 11.89
CA GLY A 63 3.21 16.04 12.06
C GLY A 63 2.51 16.43 13.36
N ILE A 64 3.24 16.52 14.48
CA ILE A 64 2.68 16.95 15.76
C ILE A 64 2.22 18.42 15.68
N LEU A 65 3.05 19.31 15.13
CA LEU A 65 2.71 20.72 14.99
C LEU A 65 1.48 20.93 14.10
N SER A 66 1.39 20.23 12.96
CA SER A 66 0.23 20.34 12.07
C SER A 66 -1.03 19.77 12.70
N SER A 67 -0.93 18.68 13.50
CA SER A 67 -2.07 18.14 14.24
C SER A 67 -2.61 19.12 15.28
N LEU A 68 -1.73 19.79 16.03
CA LEU A 68 -2.12 20.83 16.98
C LEU A 68 -2.78 22.02 16.29
N ALA A 69 -2.24 22.47 15.14
CA ALA A 69 -2.83 23.52 14.34
C ALA A 69 -4.21 23.14 13.81
N SER A 70 -4.40 21.90 13.35
CA SER A 70 -5.71 21.38 12.93
C SER A 70 -6.72 21.38 14.08
N ALA A 71 -6.31 20.92 15.26
CA ALA A 71 -7.17 20.94 16.45
C ALA A 71 -7.59 22.35 16.85
N PHE A 72 -6.66 23.33 16.78
CA PHE A 72 -6.96 24.72 17.05
C PHE A 72 -7.95 25.32 16.03
N THR A 73 -7.74 25.06 14.74
CA THR A 73 -8.62 25.60 13.69
C THR A 73 -10.02 25.01 13.75
N ILE A 74 -10.18 23.69 14.06
CA ILE A 74 -11.51 23.10 14.24
C ILE A 74 -12.20 23.66 15.48
N PHE A 75 -11.47 23.86 16.58
CA PHE A 75 -12.03 24.48 17.78
C PHE A 75 -12.58 25.87 17.48
N LYS A 76 -11.83 26.71 16.76
CA LYS A 76 -12.27 28.04 16.34
C LYS A 76 -13.45 28.01 15.38
N SER A 77 -13.57 26.99 14.54
CA SER A 77 -14.73 26.82 13.66
C SER A 77 -16.01 26.49 14.42
N ILE A 78 -15.89 25.74 15.53
CA ILE A 78 -17.03 25.27 16.33
C ILE A 78 -17.40 26.27 17.44
N GLU A 79 -16.51 27.18 17.81
CA GLU A 79 -16.73 28.18 18.86
C GLU A 79 -18.07 28.92 18.74
N PRO A 80 -18.53 29.39 17.55
CA PRO A 80 -19.83 30.05 17.41
C PRO A 80 -21.01 29.10 17.77
N LEU A 81 -20.87 27.80 17.44
CA LEU A 81 -21.88 26.80 17.76
C LEU A 81 -21.96 26.55 19.28
N ILE A 82 -20.80 26.40 19.93
CA ILE A 82 -20.70 26.24 21.39
C ILE A 82 -21.32 27.46 22.11
N ASN A 83 -20.99 28.67 21.66
CA ASN A 83 -21.52 29.89 22.24
C ASN A 83 -23.03 30.03 22.04
N TRP A 84 -23.55 29.59 20.87
CA TRP A 84 -24.99 29.54 20.63
C TRP A 84 -25.70 28.55 21.56
N PHE A 85 -25.18 27.34 21.74
CA PHE A 85 -25.72 26.37 22.69
C PHE A 85 -25.66 26.88 24.14
N ARG A 86 -24.58 27.52 24.53
CA ARG A 86 -24.41 28.06 25.88
C ARG A 86 -25.37 29.24 26.19
N ASN A 87 -25.69 30.03 25.16
CA ASN A 87 -26.57 31.20 25.27
C ASN A 87 -27.94 30.96 24.66
N SER A 88 -28.45 29.75 24.69
CA SER A 88 -29.57 29.23 23.91
C SER A 88 -30.94 29.92 24.09
N LYS A 89 -31.02 30.96 24.95
CA LYS A 89 -32.31 31.67 25.18
C LYS A 89 -32.44 33.03 24.45
N THR A 90 -31.36 33.60 23.91
CA THR A 90 -31.39 34.96 23.35
C THR A 90 -30.46 35.24 22.17
N GLY A 91 -29.63 34.27 21.77
CA GLY A 91 -28.59 34.49 20.77
C GLY A 91 -28.99 34.11 19.35
N GLN A 92 -28.86 35.02 18.39
CA GLN A 92 -28.87 34.68 16.97
C GLN A 92 -27.65 33.80 16.65
N PHE A 93 -27.86 32.67 15.96
CA PHE A 93 -26.78 31.84 15.45
C PHE A 93 -25.94 32.64 14.43
N LYS A 94 -24.75 33.06 14.84
CA LYS A 94 -23.77 33.63 13.94
C LYS A 94 -23.07 32.45 13.24
N GLY A 95 -23.43 32.15 12.02
CA GLY A 95 -23.01 30.99 11.24
C GLY A 95 -21.53 30.56 11.44
N ILE A 96 -21.22 29.36 11.03
CA ILE A 96 -19.85 28.83 11.06
C ILE A 96 -18.97 29.70 10.15
N ASN A 97 -17.78 30.05 10.62
CA ASN A 97 -16.84 30.82 9.82
C ASN A 97 -16.21 29.92 8.74
N GLU A 98 -16.70 30.03 7.50
CA GLU A 98 -16.27 29.22 6.35
C GLU A 98 -14.75 29.27 6.13
N ASN A 99 -14.11 30.40 6.36
CA ASN A 99 -12.66 30.54 6.19
C ASN A 99 -11.90 29.58 7.12
N PHE A 100 -12.30 29.43 8.37
CA PHE A 100 -11.67 28.49 9.29
C PHE A 100 -11.90 27.04 8.89
N VAL A 101 -13.05 26.73 8.29
CA VAL A 101 -13.33 25.36 7.76
C VAL A 101 -12.37 25.02 6.61
N PHE A 102 -12.17 25.93 5.65
CA PHE A 102 -11.24 25.71 4.55
C PHE A 102 -9.79 25.60 5.02
N ILE A 103 -9.36 26.45 5.97
CA ILE A 103 -8.04 26.39 6.57
C ILE A 103 -7.84 25.03 7.29
N PHE A 104 -8.85 24.60 8.06
CA PHE A 104 -8.82 23.31 8.74
C PHE A 104 -8.65 22.15 7.73
N LEU A 105 -9.45 22.13 6.66
CA LEU A 105 -9.35 21.09 5.63
C LEU A 105 -7.96 21.05 4.98
N GLY A 106 -7.40 22.21 4.66
CA GLY A 106 -6.04 22.31 4.10
C GLY A 106 -4.97 21.77 5.04
N ILE A 107 -4.98 22.20 6.31
CA ILE A 107 -4.02 21.71 7.32
C ILE A 107 -4.22 20.22 7.60
N PHE A 108 -5.45 19.75 7.65
CA PHE A 108 -5.78 18.35 7.88
C PHE A 108 -5.25 17.44 6.75
N LEU A 109 -5.45 17.82 5.49
CA LEU A 109 -4.86 17.11 4.34
C LEU A 109 -3.33 17.10 4.40
N LEU A 110 -2.73 18.25 4.73
CA LEU A 110 -1.27 18.32 4.89
C LEU A 110 -0.79 17.37 6.00
N THR A 111 -1.51 17.30 7.11
CA THR A 111 -1.21 16.38 8.21
C THR A 111 -1.23 14.92 7.76
N ILE A 112 -2.24 14.51 6.99
CA ILE A 112 -2.33 13.16 6.43
C ILE A 112 -1.11 12.85 5.55
N ILE A 113 -0.72 13.78 4.67
CA ILE A 113 0.45 13.62 3.81
C ILE A 113 1.73 13.45 4.64
N ILE A 114 1.93 14.29 5.66
CA ILE A 114 3.11 14.21 6.54
C ILE A 114 3.18 12.84 7.24
N PHE A 115 2.07 12.36 7.79
CA PHE A 115 2.03 11.03 8.44
C PHE A 115 2.25 9.89 7.46
N TYR A 116 1.74 10.00 6.23
CA TYR A 116 2.00 9.02 5.18
C TYR A 116 3.50 8.95 4.83
N LEU A 117 4.14 10.10 4.59
CA LEU A 117 5.59 10.18 4.33
C LEU A 117 6.41 9.66 5.52
N ARG A 118 5.99 9.98 6.75
CA ARG A 118 6.61 9.45 7.96
C ARG A 118 6.49 7.92 8.03
N SER A 119 5.35 7.36 7.62
CA SER A 119 5.16 5.90 7.62
C SER A 119 6.16 5.21 6.68
N ILE A 120 6.37 5.75 5.48
CA ILE A 120 7.36 5.23 4.51
C ILE A 120 8.77 5.29 5.12
N THR A 121 9.14 6.44 5.71
CA THR A 121 10.47 6.64 6.31
C THR A 121 10.66 5.77 7.57
N SER A 122 9.60 5.52 8.34
CA SER A 122 9.66 4.70 9.55
C SER A 122 9.79 3.21 9.27
N LYS A 123 9.20 2.75 8.16
CA LYS A 123 9.29 1.35 7.72
C LYS A 123 10.52 1.09 6.85
N GLU A 124 11.28 2.15 6.53
CA GLU A 124 12.45 2.07 5.63
C GLU A 124 12.15 1.37 4.30
N THR A 125 10.94 1.59 3.78
CA THR A 125 10.44 0.94 2.56
C THR A 125 10.63 1.81 1.34
N ARG A 126 10.74 1.15 0.18
CA ARG A 126 10.77 1.77 -1.15
C ARG A 126 9.39 1.64 -1.79
N TYR A 127 8.77 2.76 -2.10
CA TYR A 127 7.45 2.82 -2.71
C TYR A 127 7.55 3.17 -4.20
N PRO A 128 7.11 2.29 -5.13
CA PRO A 128 7.18 2.58 -6.56
C PRO A 128 6.28 3.76 -6.94
N LEU A 129 6.85 4.67 -7.70
CA LEU A 129 6.16 5.78 -8.38
C LEU A 129 6.02 5.49 -9.87
N MET A 130 5.64 6.50 -10.66
CA MET A 130 5.59 6.40 -12.12
C MET A 130 6.98 6.44 -12.73
N PHE A 131 7.16 5.91 -13.96
CA PHE A 131 8.38 5.99 -14.78
C PHE A 131 9.65 5.40 -14.13
N ASN A 132 9.52 4.30 -13.38
CA ASN A 132 10.63 3.67 -12.67
C ASN A 132 11.26 4.55 -11.57
N TYR A 133 10.57 5.58 -11.10
CA TYR A 133 10.96 6.30 -9.90
C TYR A 133 10.41 5.58 -8.67
N ALA A 134 11.09 5.75 -7.55
CA ALA A 134 10.66 5.27 -6.25
C ALA A 134 10.84 6.35 -5.18
N LEU A 135 9.93 6.37 -4.23
CA LEU A 135 10.05 7.12 -3.01
C LEU A 135 10.62 6.17 -1.96
N SER A 136 11.81 6.46 -1.45
CA SER A 136 12.51 5.61 -0.49
C SER A 136 12.61 6.29 0.86
N GLY A 137 12.32 5.51 1.91
CA GLY A 137 12.50 5.90 3.32
C GLY A 137 13.76 5.33 3.96
N ILE A 138 14.57 4.63 3.19
CA ILE A 138 15.77 3.92 3.66
C ILE A 138 16.76 4.89 4.30
N GLY A 139 17.36 4.49 5.42
CA GLY A 139 18.30 5.32 6.19
C GLY A 139 17.60 6.47 6.94
N ASN A 140 16.32 6.31 7.34
CA ASN A 140 15.56 7.28 8.12
C ASN A 140 15.40 8.66 7.44
N ARG A 141 15.58 8.72 6.11
CA ARG A 141 15.47 9.94 5.31
C ARG A 141 14.67 9.66 4.05
N LEU A 142 13.80 10.58 3.71
CA LEU A 142 13.05 10.53 2.47
C LEU A 142 13.95 10.87 1.29
N SER A 143 13.99 10.01 0.27
CA SER A 143 14.75 10.21 -0.97
C SER A 143 13.93 9.78 -2.18
N ILE A 144 14.26 10.38 -3.32
CA ILE A 144 13.72 9.96 -4.62
C ILE A 144 14.83 9.21 -5.34
N GLU A 145 14.50 7.98 -5.72
CA GLU A 145 15.40 7.06 -6.41
C GLU A 145 14.89 6.77 -7.81
N LYS A 146 15.79 6.54 -8.74
CA LYS A 146 15.49 5.98 -10.05
C LYS A 146 15.89 4.52 -10.05
N VAL A 147 14.95 3.65 -10.34
CA VAL A 147 15.20 2.21 -10.44
C VAL A 147 15.60 1.88 -11.89
N GLU A 148 16.88 1.60 -12.09
CA GLU A 148 17.39 1.09 -13.35
C GLU A 148 17.22 -0.42 -13.36
N VAL A 149 16.43 -0.93 -14.28
CA VAL A 149 16.11 -2.34 -14.37
C VAL A 149 16.82 -2.94 -15.57
N ALA A 150 17.52 -4.06 -15.37
CA ALA A 150 18.12 -4.82 -16.45
C ALA A 150 17.06 -5.39 -17.41
N ALA A 151 17.51 -5.93 -18.53
CA ALA A 151 16.63 -6.61 -19.45
C ALA A 151 16.00 -7.86 -18.81
N CYS A 152 14.81 -8.22 -19.28
CA CYS A 152 14.11 -9.42 -18.82
C CYS A 152 14.98 -10.67 -19.02
N PRO A 153 15.27 -11.47 -17.98
CA PRO A 153 16.16 -12.61 -18.09
C PRO A 153 15.58 -13.76 -18.95
N ILE A 154 14.26 -13.72 -19.23
CA ILE A 154 13.58 -14.76 -20.03
C ILE A 154 13.55 -14.38 -21.52
N CYS A 155 13.24 -13.11 -21.86
CA CYS A 155 13.00 -12.71 -23.26
C CYS A 155 13.81 -11.47 -23.71
N ASN A 156 14.72 -11.00 -22.89
CA ASN A 156 15.56 -9.82 -23.12
C ASN A 156 14.77 -8.52 -23.43
N GLY A 157 13.48 -8.46 -23.02
CA GLY A 157 12.61 -7.29 -23.18
C GLY A 157 12.85 -6.24 -22.10
N ARG A 158 12.43 -5.00 -22.37
CA ARG A 158 12.47 -3.94 -21.36
C ARG A 158 11.54 -4.27 -20.19
N MET A 159 11.95 -3.95 -18.97
CA MET A 159 11.14 -4.13 -17.77
C MET A 159 10.69 -2.79 -17.21
N LYS A 160 9.62 -2.83 -16.40
CA LYS A 160 9.08 -1.68 -15.66
C LYS A 160 9.01 -2.05 -14.18
N TYR A 161 9.25 -1.07 -13.31
CA TYR A 161 9.07 -1.16 -11.87
C TYR A 161 7.80 -0.43 -11.46
N TYR A 162 6.87 -1.11 -10.78
CA TYR A 162 5.59 -0.53 -10.37
C TYR A 162 4.87 -1.40 -9.33
N ASN A 163 3.81 -0.89 -8.72
CA ASN A 163 2.93 -1.67 -7.85
C ASN A 163 1.99 -2.55 -8.67
N LYS A 164 2.33 -3.84 -8.79
CA LYS A 164 1.54 -4.82 -9.52
C LYS A 164 0.37 -5.30 -8.66
N PRO A 165 -0.87 -5.30 -9.16
CA PRO A 165 -1.98 -5.96 -8.50
C PRO A 165 -1.81 -7.47 -8.60
N ILE A 166 -1.94 -8.17 -7.46
CA ILE A 166 -1.80 -9.63 -7.37
C ILE A 166 -3.06 -10.33 -6.87
N ALA A 167 -3.93 -9.61 -6.14
CA ALA A 167 -5.20 -10.16 -5.69
C ALA A 167 -6.38 -9.23 -6.01
N TRP A 168 -7.54 -9.83 -6.28
CA TRP A 168 -8.79 -9.13 -6.60
C TRP A 168 -9.97 -9.79 -5.93
N ASP A 169 -10.87 -8.99 -5.37
CA ASP A 169 -12.19 -9.42 -4.95
C ASP A 169 -13.24 -9.09 -6.01
N ARG A 170 -14.25 -9.95 -6.12
CA ARG A 170 -15.43 -9.70 -6.94
C ARG A 170 -16.52 -9.15 -6.04
N ILE A 171 -16.99 -7.96 -6.36
CA ILE A 171 -18.11 -7.33 -5.67
C ILE A 171 -19.25 -7.21 -6.67
N ILE A 172 -20.46 -7.61 -6.23
CA ILE A 172 -21.69 -7.41 -7.00
C ILE A 172 -22.26 -6.06 -6.54
N ASP A 173 -22.41 -5.13 -7.48
CA ASP A 173 -23.04 -3.84 -7.25
C ASP A 173 -24.55 -4.00 -7.01
N SER A 174 -25.19 -3.00 -6.41
CA SER A 174 -26.65 -2.93 -6.20
C SER A 174 -27.47 -3.16 -7.47
N ASN A 175 -26.87 -2.93 -8.64
CA ASN A 175 -27.46 -3.16 -9.95
C ASN A 175 -27.20 -4.56 -10.54
N GLY A 176 -26.57 -5.48 -9.76
CA GLY A 176 -26.23 -6.83 -10.20
C GLY A 176 -24.99 -6.94 -11.08
N ASN A 177 -24.24 -5.86 -11.29
CA ASN A 177 -23.02 -5.87 -12.09
C ASN A 177 -21.82 -6.37 -11.28
N GLU A 178 -21.05 -7.30 -11.83
CA GLU A 178 -19.79 -7.74 -11.23
C GLU A 178 -18.68 -6.70 -11.45
N LYS A 179 -18.06 -6.25 -10.36
CA LYS A 179 -16.89 -5.38 -10.37
C LYS A 179 -15.72 -6.06 -9.67
N ARG A 180 -14.54 -6.04 -10.31
CA ARG A 180 -13.29 -6.50 -9.68
C ARG A 180 -12.63 -5.33 -8.96
N ILE A 181 -12.36 -5.50 -7.66
CA ILE A 181 -11.61 -4.53 -6.86
C ILE A 181 -10.28 -5.15 -6.50
N VAL A 182 -9.19 -4.41 -6.76
CA VAL A 182 -7.83 -4.85 -6.39
C VAL A 182 -7.70 -4.76 -4.87
N THR A 183 -7.42 -5.88 -4.23
CA THR A 183 -7.25 -5.99 -2.77
C THR A 183 -5.79 -5.96 -2.35
N GLU A 184 -4.89 -6.44 -3.22
CA GLU A 184 -3.48 -6.48 -2.89
C GLU A 184 -2.61 -6.03 -4.07
N ARG A 185 -1.54 -5.27 -3.74
CA ARG A 185 -0.53 -4.81 -4.70
C ARG A 185 0.85 -5.02 -4.09
N VAL A 186 1.78 -5.48 -4.91
CA VAL A 186 3.19 -5.66 -4.52
C VAL A 186 4.12 -4.89 -5.45
N PRO A 187 5.24 -4.37 -4.95
CA PRO A 187 6.31 -3.86 -5.79
C PRO A 187 6.83 -4.97 -6.71
N ALA A 188 6.85 -4.74 -8.00
CA ALA A 188 7.24 -5.77 -8.96
C ALA A 188 7.99 -5.20 -10.17
N LEU A 189 8.86 -6.03 -10.71
CA LEU A 189 9.48 -5.89 -12.02
C LEU A 189 8.67 -6.69 -13.02
N GLU A 190 8.14 -6.06 -14.06
CA GLU A 190 7.36 -6.74 -15.09
C GLU A 190 7.89 -6.41 -16.48
N CYS A 191 7.99 -7.45 -17.31
CA CYS A 191 8.41 -7.31 -18.70
C CYS A 191 7.31 -6.63 -19.54
N LYS A 192 7.68 -5.59 -20.31
CA LYS A 192 6.75 -4.90 -21.20
C LYS A 192 6.27 -5.75 -22.38
N ARG A 193 7.03 -6.80 -22.75
CA ARG A 193 6.64 -7.72 -23.83
C ARG A 193 5.68 -8.80 -23.39
N ASN A 194 5.84 -9.29 -22.14
CA ASN A 194 5.01 -10.36 -21.61
C ASN A 194 4.77 -10.14 -20.11
N SER A 195 3.51 -9.90 -19.74
CA SER A 195 3.10 -9.67 -18.35
C SER A 195 3.24 -10.89 -17.43
N LYS A 196 3.46 -12.08 -17.99
CA LYS A 196 3.76 -13.30 -17.22
C LYS A 196 5.23 -13.35 -16.74
N HIS A 197 6.11 -12.57 -17.38
CA HIS A 197 7.51 -12.43 -16.95
C HIS A 197 7.61 -11.30 -15.92
N TRP A 198 7.38 -11.64 -14.68
CA TRP A 198 7.48 -10.69 -13.57
C TRP A 198 8.10 -11.33 -12.35
N ALA A 199 8.69 -10.51 -11.50
CA ALA A 199 9.23 -10.89 -10.20
C ALA A 199 8.81 -9.86 -9.17
N GLU A 200 8.52 -10.31 -7.97
CA GLU A 200 8.31 -9.45 -6.80
C GLU A 200 9.63 -8.88 -6.33
N VAL A 201 9.58 -7.65 -5.83
CA VAL A 201 10.73 -6.94 -5.28
C VAL A 201 10.43 -6.64 -3.83
N ASP A 202 11.34 -7.02 -2.94
CA ASP A 202 11.24 -6.63 -1.54
C ASP A 202 11.39 -5.11 -1.40
N PRO A 203 10.37 -4.39 -0.90
CA PRO A 203 10.44 -2.94 -0.73
C PRO A 203 11.45 -2.50 0.35
N ALA A 204 11.89 -3.41 1.23
CA ALA A 204 12.84 -3.15 2.30
C ALA A 204 14.30 -3.51 1.92
N GLU A 205 14.53 -4.05 0.72
CA GLU A 205 15.88 -4.44 0.28
C GLU A 205 16.75 -3.21 0.01
N ASP A 206 17.82 -3.07 0.77
CA ASP A 206 18.77 -1.96 0.71
C ASP A 206 19.84 -2.13 -0.37
N LYS A 207 20.19 -3.37 -0.68
CA LYS A 207 21.30 -3.73 -1.59
C LYS A 207 20.77 -4.57 -2.73
N VAL A 208 21.07 -4.14 -3.89
CA VAL A 208 20.79 -4.83 -5.14
C VAL A 208 22.11 -5.15 -5.84
#